data_c4d97c148aef3900e76c952f23acf21a
#
_entry.id   c4d97c148aef3900e76c952f23acf21a
#
_cell.length_a   1.000
_cell.length_b   1.000
_cell.length_c   1.000
_cell.angle_alpha   90.00
_cell.angle_beta   90.00
_cell.angle_gamma   90.00
#
_symmetry.space_group_name_H-M   'P 1'
#
loop_
_entity.id
_entity.type
_entity.pdbx_description
1 polymer ?
#
loop_
_entity_poly.entity_id
_entity_poly.type
_entity_poly.pdbx_seq_one_letter_code
_entity_poly.pdbx_strand_id
1 'polypeptide(L)'
;MAQGDEYVKSSSRNSLRVLGTVGEPINPEAWEWYYKVVGDSKCPIVDTWWQTETGAMMITPLAGSTPLKPGSATKPFLGIEPALLDENGKEIEGEGSGNLVIKSTWPSQIRSVYGDHQRCIETYYSMYPGYYTTGDGARRDKDGYYW
;
A
#
# COMPACT_ATOMS: atom_id res chain seq x y z
N MET A 1 -13.54 3.31 -17.62
CA MET A 1 -13.18 4.64 -18.15
C MET A 1 -13.16 4.65 -19.68
N ALA A 2 -12.30 3.93 -20.37
CA ALA A 2 -12.18 4.01 -21.83
C ALA A 2 -13.47 3.70 -22.62
N GLN A 3 -14.39 2.95 -22.08
CA GLN A 3 -15.67 2.60 -22.72
C GLN A 3 -16.88 3.33 -22.13
N GLY A 4 -16.66 4.38 -21.34
CA GLY A 4 -17.70 5.15 -20.68
C GLY A 4 -18.25 4.47 -19.42
N ASP A 5 -19.22 5.14 -18.79
CA ASP A 5 -19.78 4.73 -17.49
C ASP A 5 -20.98 3.77 -17.62
N GLU A 6 -21.57 3.66 -18.80
CA GLU A 6 -22.85 2.97 -19.00
C GLU A 6 -22.79 1.48 -18.64
N TYR A 7 -21.66 0.83 -18.91
CA TYR A 7 -21.46 -0.58 -18.52
C TYR A 7 -21.53 -0.76 -17.00
N VAL A 8 -21.06 0.20 -16.23
CA VAL A 8 -21.14 0.16 -14.76
C VAL A 8 -22.56 0.51 -14.31
N LYS A 9 -23.14 1.56 -14.89
CA LYS A 9 -24.46 2.06 -14.51
C LYS A 9 -25.62 1.13 -14.91
N SER A 10 -25.43 0.27 -15.90
CA SER A 10 -26.42 -0.70 -16.34
C SER A 10 -26.74 -1.79 -15.31
N SER A 11 -25.89 -1.97 -14.29
CA SER A 11 -26.08 -2.95 -13.23
C SER A 11 -26.31 -2.30 -11.88
N SER A 12 -27.15 -2.91 -11.03
CA SER A 12 -27.35 -2.43 -9.66
C SER A 12 -26.09 -2.61 -8.83
N ARG A 13 -25.70 -1.55 -8.10
CA ARG A 13 -24.56 -1.54 -7.17
C ARG A 13 -25.02 -1.29 -5.72
N ASN A 14 -26.31 -1.41 -5.45
CA ASN A 14 -26.90 -1.10 -4.14
C ASN A 14 -26.35 -1.96 -3.00
N SER A 15 -25.85 -3.16 -3.30
CA SER A 15 -25.24 -4.07 -2.33
C SER A 15 -23.77 -3.76 -2.04
N LEU A 16 -23.11 -2.92 -2.85
CA LEU A 16 -21.72 -2.54 -2.59
C LEU A 16 -21.59 -1.67 -1.34
N ARG A 17 -20.63 -2.01 -0.49
CA ARG A 17 -20.31 -1.28 0.73
C ARG A 17 -18.87 -0.80 0.78
N VAL A 18 -17.97 -1.53 0.14
CA VAL A 18 -16.52 -1.27 0.10
C VAL A 18 -16.01 -1.62 -1.29
N LEU A 19 -15.07 -0.85 -1.78
CA LEU A 19 -14.29 -1.14 -2.97
C LEU A 19 -12.85 -1.41 -2.56
N GLY A 20 -12.12 -2.20 -3.34
CA GLY A 20 -10.71 -2.49 -3.10
C GLY A 20 -9.87 -2.25 -4.34
N THR A 21 -8.61 -1.89 -4.14
CA THR A 21 -7.59 -1.82 -5.18
C THR A 21 -6.26 -2.31 -4.62
N VAL A 22 -5.53 -3.08 -5.43
CA VAL A 22 -4.30 -3.73 -5.01
C VAL A 22 -3.49 -4.16 -6.24
N GLY A 23 -2.20 -4.40 -6.04
CA GLY A 23 -1.29 -4.96 -7.04
C GLY A 23 -0.42 -3.92 -7.72
N GLU A 24 -0.98 -2.76 -8.06
CA GLU A 24 -0.26 -1.62 -8.62
C GLU A 24 -0.81 -0.31 -8.05
N PRO A 25 -0.01 0.77 -7.96
CA PRO A 25 -0.51 2.07 -7.55
C PRO A 25 -1.63 2.54 -8.48
N ILE A 26 -2.80 2.83 -7.91
CA ILE A 26 -3.91 3.36 -8.70
C ILE A 26 -3.68 4.84 -9.01
N ASN A 27 -3.86 5.23 -10.27
CA ASN A 27 -3.83 6.62 -10.68
C ASN A 27 -4.94 7.40 -9.97
N PRO A 28 -4.70 8.63 -9.44
CA PRO A 28 -5.70 9.43 -8.74
C PRO A 28 -6.99 9.68 -9.54
N GLU A 29 -6.89 9.91 -10.85
CA GLU A 29 -8.07 10.09 -11.71
C GLU A 29 -8.89 8.79 -11.82
N ALA A 30 -8.23 7.64 -11.94
CA ALA A 30 -8.88 6.34 -11.95
C ALA A 30 -9.53 6.04 -10.58
N TRP A 31 -8.87 6.41 -9.49
CA TRP A 31 -9.40 6.31 -8.13
C TRP A 31 -10.68 7.15 -7.98
N GLU A 32 -10.67 8.41 -8.43
CA GLU A 32 -11.83 9.31 -8.42
C GLU A 32 -13.01 8.74 -9.21
N TRP A 33 -12.73 8.23 -10.42
CA TRP A 33 -13.76 7.57 -11.23
C TRP A 33 -14.32 6.33 -10.52
N TYR A 34 -13.45 5.48 -9.95
CA TYR A 34 -13.83 4.27 -9.23
C TYR A 34 -14.72 4.60 -8.03
N TYR A 35 -14.34 5.63 -7.27
CA TYR A 35 -15.15 6.12 -6.16
C TYR A 35 -16.52 6.64 -6.60
N LYS A 36 -16.54 7.55 -7.59
CA LYS A 36 -17.77 8.24 -8.03
C LYS A 36 -18.69 7.34 -8.83
N VAL A 37 -18.16 6.58 -9.80
CA VAL A 37 -18.98 5.82 -10.75
C VAL A 37 -19.28 4.42 -10.23
N VAL A 38 -18.27 3.66 -9.78
CA VAL A 38 -18.50 2.30 -9.29
C VAL A 38 -19.06 2.33 -7.87
N GLY A 39 -18.47 3.12 -7.00
CA GLY A 39 -18.83 3.24 -5.59
C GLY A 39 -20.01 4.15 -5.29
N ASP A 40 -20.55 4.84 -6.31
CA ASP A 40 -21.70 5.77 -6.19
C ASP A 40 -21.43 6.84 -5.10
N SER A 41 -20.17 7.27 -4.97
CA SER A 41 -19.67 8.23 -3.98
C SER A 41 -19.97 7.86 -2.51
N LYS A 42 -20.28 6.60 -2.22
CA LYS A 42 -20.62 6.11 -0.87
C LYS A 42 -19.73 4.97 -0.37
N CYS A 43 -19.10 4.22 -1.30
CA CYS A 43 -18.25 3.10 -0.94
C CYS A 43 -16.81 3.59 -0.71
N PRO A 44 -16.22 3.43 0.48
CA PRO A 44 -14.80 3.71 0.67
C PRO A 44 -13.95 2.79 -0.20
N ILE A 45 -12.84 3.31 -0.71
CA ILE A 45 -11.85 2.52 -1.44
C ILE A 45 -10.74 2.12 -0.46
N VAL A 46 -10.54 0.82 -0.30
CA VAL A 46 -9.44 0.22 0.45
C VAL A 46 -8.31 -0.04 -0.54
N ASP A 47 -7.41 0.93 -0.66
CA ASP A 47 -6.18 0.82 -1.43
C ASP A 47 -5.11 0.17 -0.56
N THR A 48 -4.46 -0.90 -1.04
CA THR A 48 -3.63 -1.74 -0.19
C THR A 48 -2.27 -1.96 -0.83
N TRP A 49 -1.21 -1.60 -0.09
CA TRP A 49 0.13 -2.03 -0.41
C TRP A 49 0.53 -3.25 0.44
N TRP A 50 1.03 -4.26 -0.25
CA TRP A 50 1.58 -5.49 0.33
C TRP A 50 2.48 -6.19 -0.69
N GLN A 51 3.19 -7.18 -0.24
CA GLN A 51 4.01 -8.05 -1.09
C GLN A 51 3.71 -9.51 -0.73
N THR A 52 4.00 -10.44 -1.64
CA THR A 52 3.90 -11.89 -1.36
C THR A 52 4.69 -12.24 -0.10
N GLU A 53 5.85 -11.64 0.06
CA GLU A 53 6.80 -11.83 1.18
C GLU A 53 6.30 -11.25 2.50
N THR A 54 5.42 -10.26 2.45
CA THR A 54 4.82 -9.71 3.67
C THR A 54 3.73 -10.60 4.23
N GLY A 55 3.10 -11.42 3.39
CA GLY A 55 2.06 -12.38 3.76
C GLY A 55 0.75 -11.75 4.26
N ALA A 56 0.71 -10.42 4.37
CA ALA A 56 -0.46 -9.65 4.77
C ALA A 56 -0.32 -8.19 4.32
N MET A 57 -1.42 -7.44 4.44
CA MET A 57 -1.45 -6.00 4.16
C MET A 57 -0.52 -5.24 5.11
N MET A 58 0.23 -4.29 4.57
CA MET A 58 1.21 -3.50 5.31
C MET A 58 0.79 -2.03 5.44
N ILE A 59 0.30 -1.44 4.35
CA ILE A 59 -0.20 -0.07 4.32
C ILE A 59 -1.59 -0.11 3.68
N THR A 60 -2.61 0.31 4.41
CA THR A 60 -4.01 0.20 3.96
C THR A 60 -4.93 1.00 4.88
N PRO A 61 -6.02 1.61 4.38
CA PRO A 61 -6.99 2.29 5.22
C PRO A 61 -7.87 1.29 5.99
N LEU A 62 -8.32 1.71 7.15
CA LEU A 62 -9.45 1.09 7.83
C LEU A 62 -10.74 1.67 7.24
N ALA A 63 -11.50 0.85 6.53
CA ALA A 63 -12.72 1.28 5.84
C ALA A 63 -13.71 1.98 6.79
N GLY A 64 -14.13 3.19 6.40
CA GLY A 64 -15.04 4.02 7.20
C GLY A 64 -14.41 4.75 8.40
N SER A 65 -13.13 4.50 8.70
CA SER A 65 -12.42 5.15 9.81
C SER A 65 -11.28 6.06 9.33
N THR A 66 -10.50 5.59 8.35
CA THR A 66 -9.39 6.37 7.80
C THR A 66 -9.89 7.32 6.72
N PRO A 67 -9.68 8.66 6.81
CA PRO A 67 -9.91 9.55 5.70
C PRO A 67 -9.07 9.13 4.50
N LEU A 68 -9.65 9.14 3.31
CA LEU A 68 -9.00 8.65 2.10
C LEU A 68 -8.38 9.80 1.30
N LYS A 69 -7.27 9.52 0.62
CA LYS A 69 -6.65 10.41 -0.37
C LYS A 69 -6.49 9.64 -1.68
N PRO A 70 -6.89 10.21 -2.83
CA PRO A 70 -6.80 9.52 -4.11
C PRO A 70 -5.42 8.97 -4.42
N GLY A 71 -5.34 7.69 -4.78
CA GLY A 71 -4.12 6.99 -5.12
C GLY A 71 -3.18 6.66 -3.96
N SER A 72 -3.59 6.93 -2.71
CA SER A 72 -2.80 6.61 -1.52
C SER A 72 -3.24 5.30 -0.88
N ALA A 73 -2.29 4.42 -0.58
CA ALA A 73 -2.52 3.28 0.31
C ALA A 73 -2.77 3.70 1.77
N THR A 74 -2.70 5.01 2.04
CA THR A 74 -2.97 5.69 3.29
C THR A 74 -1.92 5.46 4.37
N LYS A 75 -2.25 4.80 5.46
CA LYS A 75 -1.42 4.69 6.66
C LYS A 75 -0.97 3.27 6.94
N PRO A 76 0.14 3.09 7.67
CA PRO A 76 0.56 1.77 8.12
C PRO A 76 -0.56 1.02 8.82
N PHE A 77 -0.70 -0.27 8.50
CA PHE A 77 -1.61 -1.14 9.22
C PHE A 77 -1.11 -1.35 10.66
N LEU A 78 -2.02 -1.73 11.55
CA LEU A 78 -1.72 -1.86 12.98
C LEU A 78 -0.54 -2.81 13.24
N GLY A 79 0.47 -2.31 13.95
CA GLY A 79 1.70 -3.05 14.26
C GLY A 79 2.77 -3.04 13.17
N ILE A 80 2.55 -2.33 12.07
CA ILE A 80 3.54 -2.16 11.00
C ILE A 80 4.25 -0.81 11.15
N GLU A 81 5.58 -0.84 11.10
CA GLU A 81 6.46 0.32 11.27
C GLU A 81 7.29 0.57 10.01
N PRO A 82 6.73 1.19 8.95
CA PRO A 82 7.50 1.55 7.77
C PRO A 82 8.39 2.75 8.03
N ALA A 83 9.51 2.80 7.32
CA ALA A 83 10.36 3.97 7.22
C ALA A 83 10.71 4.25 5.76
N LEU A 84 11.08 5.48 5.46
CA LEU A 84 11.67 5.87 4.19
C LEU A 84 13.15 6.15 4.41
N LEU A 85 14.01 5.53 3.63
CA LEU A 85 15.45 5.74 3.68
C LEU A 85 15.92 6.50 2.44
N ASP A 86 16.87 7.42 2.65
CA ASP A 86 17.59 8.07 1.56
C ASP A 86 18.62 7.12 0.91
N GLU A 87 19.34 7.62 -0.09
CA GLU A 87 20.38 6.85 -0.82
C GLU A 87 21.53 6.37 0.09
N ASN A 88 21.73 7.01 1.23
CA ASN A 88 22.76 6.66 2.21
C ASN A 88 22.24 5.74 3.33
N GLY A 89 20.97 5.32 3.26
CA GLY A 89 20.32 4.49 4.28
C GLY A 89 19.91 5.25 5.54
N LYS A 90 19.88 6.60 5.48
CA LYS A 90 19.43 7.43 6.60
C LYS A 90 17.91 7.59 6.54
N GLU A 91 17.24 7.45 7.69
CA GLU A 91 15.79 7.63 7.79
C GLU A 91 15.39 9.08 7.52
N ILE A 92 14.38 9.23 6.66
CA ILE A 92 13.76 10.52 6.32
C ILE A 92 12.63 10.78 7.31
N GLU A 93 12.79 11.80 8.12
CA GLU A 93 11.78 12.22 9.08
C GLU A 93 10.66 13.03 8.41
N GLY A 94 9.39 12.84 8.83
CA GLY A 94 8.25 13.60 8.34
C GLY A 94 7.91 13.35 6.87
N GLU A 95 7.64 14.43 6.11
CA GLU A 95 7.32 14.38 4.68
C GLU A 95 8.57 14.08 3.84
N GLY A 96 8.43 13.22 2.83
CA GLY A 96 9.56 12.91 1.94
C GLY A 96 9.32 11.70 1.05
N SER A 97 10.32 11.38 0.23
CA SER A 97 10.34 10.23 -0.67
C SER A 97 11.64 9.48 -0.51
N GLY A 98 11.60 8.17 -0.54
CA GLY A 98 12.78 7.33 -0.38
C GLY A 98 12.47 5.85 -0.57
N ASN A 99 13.45 5.01 -0.25
CA ASN A 99 13.29 3.56 -0.27
C ASN A 99 12.43 3.13 0.91
N LEU A 100 11.36 2.40 0.64
CA LEU A 100 10.47 1.88 1.67
C LEU A 100 11.10 0.67 2.35
N VAL A 101 11.16 0.72 3.67
CA VAL A 101 11.63 -0.40 4.51
C VAL A 101 10.67 -0.60 5.68
N ILE A 102 10.71 -1.78 6.31
CA ILE A 102 9.96 -2.06 7.54
C ILE A 102 10.94 -2.25 8.70
N LYS A 103 10.71 -1.52 9.79
CA LYS A 103 11.63 -1.44 10.95
C LYS A 103 11.57 -2.64 11.88
N SER A 104 10.38 -3.20 12.07
CA SER A 104 10.13 -4.28 13.02
C SER A 104 9.56 -5.52 12.35
N THR A 105 9.66 -6.65 13.02
CA THR A 105 9.06 -7.90 12.55
C THR A 105 7.54 -7.89 12.72
N TRP A 106 6.85 -8.66 11.89
CA TRP A 106 5.39 -8.87 11.98
C TRP A 106 5.06 -10.37 11.81
N PRO A 107 3.88 -10.82 12.24
CA PRO A 107 3.57 -12.26 12.30
C PRO A 107 3.65 -13.02 10.97
N SER A 108 3.29 -12.39 9.85
CA SER A 108 3.24 -13.00 8.52
C SER A 108 4.50 -12.77 7.66
N GLN A 109 5.56 -12.20 8.25
CA GLN A 109 6.83 -11.94 7.57
C GLN A 109 7.42 -13.22 6.98
N ILE A 110 7.98 -13.11 5.76
CA ILE A 110 8.74 -14.22 5.15
C ILE A 110 9.84 -14.70 6.10
N ARG A 111 9.97 -16.00 6.25
CA ARG A 111 10.97 -16.63 7.11
C ARG A 111 12.12 -17.27 6.33
N SER A 112 11.85 -17.63 5.09
CA SER A 112 12.84 -18.26 4.21
C SER A 112 12.31 -18.36 2.79
N VAL A 113 13.22 -18.58 1.84
CA VAL A 113 12.92 -19.12 0.52
C VAL A 113 13.14 -20.64 0.58
N TYR A 114 12.21 -21.40 0.04
CA TYR A 114 12.27 -22.87 0.06
C TYR A 114 13.57 -23.37 -0.60
N GLY A 115 14.35 -24.13 0.15
CA GLY A 115 15.63 -24.69 -0.30
C GLY A 115 16.78 -23.68 -0.40
N ASP A 116 16.54 -22.38 -0.12
CA ASP A 116 17.57 -21.34 -0.27
C ASP A 116 17.37 -20.20 0.75
N HIS A 117 17.73 -20.47 1.99
CA HIS A 117 17.62 -19.47 3.06
C HIS A 117 18.56 -18.28 2.84
N GLN A 118 19.73 -18.51 2.28
CA GLN A 118 20.72 -17.47 2.01
C GLN A 118 20.18 -16.41 1.05
N ARG A 119 19.44 -16.82 0.02
CA ARG A 119 18.75 -15.91 -0.90
C ARG A 119 17.74 -15.01 -0.18
N CYS A 120 17.01 -15.52 0.80
CA CYS A 120 16.09 -14.69 1.59
C CYS A 120 16.84 -13.56 2.32
N ILE A 121 17.98 -13.88 2.94
CA ILE A 121 18.81 -12.89 3.64
C ILE A 121 19.36 -11.86 2.66
N GLU A 122 19.93 -12.30 1.56
CA GLU A 122 20.54 -11.43 0.56
C GLU A 122 19.53 -10.49 -0.08
N THR A 123 18.35 -10.98 -0.38
CA THR A 123 17.31 -10.19 -1.08
C THR A 123 16.65 -9.15 -0.16
N TYR A 124 16.31 -9.55 1.07
CA TYR A 124 15.41 -8.73 1.89
C TYR A 124 16.09 -8.06 3.10
N TYR A 125 17.33 -8.45 3.46
CA TYR A 125 17.96 -7.98 4.71
C TYR A 125 19.40 -7.48 4.56
N SER A 126 20.01 -7.59 3.37
CA SER A 126 21.41 -7.22 3.19
C SER A 126 21.62 -5.75 2.84
N MET A 127 20.70 -5.14 2.10
CA MET A 127 20.84 -3.76 1.59
C MET A 127 20.84 -2.73 2.72
N TYR A 128 19.89 -2.87 3.65
CA TYR A 128 19.76 -2.00 4.83
C TYR A 128 19.74 -2.87 6.09
N PRO A 129 20.90 -3.13 6.73
CA PRO A 129 20.98 -4.00 7.90
C PRO A 129 20.05 -3.53 9.03
N GLY A 130 19.25 -4.46 9.55
CA GLY A 130 18.25 -4.18 10.60
C GLY A 130 16.85 -3.85 10.08
N TYR A 131 16.68 -3.73 8.75
CA TYR A 131 15.37 -3.49 8.12
C TYR A 131 14.98 -4.65 7.19
N TYR A 132 13.70 -4.85 7.02
CA TYR A 132 13.18 -5.56 5.85
C TYR A 132 13.14 -4.59 4.68
N THR A 133 13.84 -4.91 3.61
CA THR A 133 13.92 -4.10 2.38
C THR A 133 12.85 -4.54 1.42
N THR A 134 11.94 -3.63 1.06
CA THR A 134 10.80 -3.96 0.17
C THR A 134 11.19 -3.98 -1.30
N GLY A 135 12.23 -3.25 -1.69
CA GLY A 135 12.57 -2.99 -3.10
C GLY A 135 11.70 -1.92 -3.75
N ASP A 136 10.73 -1.36 -3.02
CA ASP A 136 9.84 -0.31 -3.51
C ASP A 136 10.30 1.08 -3.04
N GLY A 137 10.13 2.08 -3.89
CA GLY A 137 10.18 3.48 -3.51
C GLY A 137 8.80 3.95 -3.06
N ALA A 138 8.76 4.84 -2.08
CA ALA A 138 7.51 5.43 -1.63
C ALA A 138 7.67 6.92 -1.30
N ARG A 139 6.53 7.61 -1.26
CA ARG A 139 6.42 8.99 -0.78
C ARG A 139 5.48 9.01 0.42
N ARG A 140 5.86 9.78 1.44
CA ARG A 140 5.03 10.06 2.60
C ARG A 140 4.75 11.56 2.68
N ASP A 141 3.49 11.95 2.84
CA ASP A 141 3.13 13.35 3.03
C ASP A 141 3.19 13.79 4.51
N LYS A 142 2.93 15.08 4.74
CA LYS A 142 2.93 15.70 6.07
C LYS A 142 1.90 15.08 7.04
N ASP A 143 0.85 14.45 6.54
CA ASP A 143 -0.20 13.82 7.33
C ASP A 143 0.10 12.33 7.58
N GLY A 144 1.25 11.82 7.10
CA GLY A 144 1.70 10.44 7.24
C GLY A 144 1.05 9.45 6.27
N TYR A 145 0.54 9.93 5.14
CA TYR A 145 -0.03 9.10 4.07
C TYR A 145 1.04 8.67 3.09
N TYR A 146 0.95 7.43 2.60
CA TYR A 146 1.91 6.79 1.70
C TYR A 146 1.35 6.62 0.28
N TRP A 147 2.21 6.87 -0.69
CA TRP A 147 2.06 6.57 -2.10
C TRP A 147 3.24 5.77 -2.60
#